data_dabe1da2f68703e5111c155be46a6792
#
_entry.id   dabe1da2f68703e5111c155be46a6792
#
_cell.length_a   1.000
_cell.length_b   1.000
_cell.length_c   1.000
_cell.angle_alpha   90.00
_cell.angle_beta   90.00
_cell.angle_gamma   90.00
#
_symmetry.space_group_name_H-M   'P 1'
#
loop_
_entity.id
_entity.type
_entity.pdbx_description
1 polymer ?
#
loop_
_entity_poly.entity_id
_entity_poly.type
_entity_poly.pdbx_seq_one_letter_code
_entity_poly.pdbx_strand_id
1 'polypeptide(L)'
;MDNSRRNCLCGLGGLAVGGAVAALVGPGSSSAQGAAPAKRFEQVNGEFGWKPHKLDPKECAKVAYEGYWYKGYACGYGAFYSIIGLLGEKYGAPYNQFPFSMLEANKGGISDWGTICGALYGAAAAYALFWGRKERTPMVNELYR
;
A
#
# COMPACT_ATOMS: atom_id res chain seq x y z
N MET A 1 -12.79 10.80 27.16
CA MET A 1 -12.35 10.71 25.76
C MET A 1 -11.05 11.48 25.67
N ASP A 2 -9.98 10.78 25.45
CA ASP A 2 -8.62 11.31 25.54
C ASP A 2 -8.31 12.24 24.35
N ASN A 3 -7.94 13.49 24.64
CA ASN A 3 -7.60 14.52 23.65
C ASN A 3 -6.23 14.31 22.96
N SER A 4 -5.52 13.24 23.33
CA SER A 4 -4.20 12.91 22.83
C SER A 4 -4.17 12.62 21.32
N ARG A 5 -5.25 12.05 20.77
CA ARG A 5 -5.32 11.67 19.36
C ARG A 5 -5.57 12.85 18.40
N ARG A 6 -6.14 13.96 18.89
CA ARG A 6 -6.39 15.15 18.06
C ARG A 6 -5.14 16.02 17.85
N ASN A 7 -4.21 15.97 18.78
CA ASN A 7 -2.99 16.81 18.71
C ASN A 7 -1.94 16.30 17.72
N CYS A 8 -2.00 15.05 17.30
CA CYS A 8 -1.04 14.50 16.34
C CYS A 8 -1.22 15.03 14.90
N LEU A 9 -2.44 15.46 14.53
CA LEU A 9 -2.74 16.00 13.20
C LEU A 9 -2.53 17.51 13.09
N CYS A 10 -2.49 18.24 14.21
CA CYS A 10 -2.30 19.70 14.21
C CYS A 10 -0.83 20.12 14.26
N GLY A 11 0.11 19.20 14.48
CA GLY A 11 1.54 19.50 14.62
C GLY A 11 2.30 19.72 13.31
N LEU A 12 1.69 19.51 12.16
CA LEU A 12 2.34 19.66 10.86
C LEU A 12 2.05 20.98 10.14
N GLY A 13 1.34 21.90 10.80
CA GLY A 13 0.87 23.14 10.18
C GLY A 13 1.41 24.46 10.74
N GLY A 14 2.57 24.49 11.36
CA GLY A 14 3.00 25.75 11.96
C GLY A 14 4.50 25.88 12.22
N LEU A 15 5.27 26.24 11.22
CA LEU A 15 6.57 26.89 11.40
C LEU A 15 6.88 27.77 10.18
N ALA A 16 6.36 28.97 10.22
CA ALA A 16 6.86 30.10 9.45
C ALA A 16 7.07 31.27 10.41
N VAL A 17 8.23 31.38 11.04
CA VAL A 17 8.79 32.69 11.50
C VAL A 17 10.32 32.57 11.50
N GLY A 18 10.90 33.56 10.91
CA GLY A 18 12.26 33.79 10.53
C GLY A 18 13.34 33.68 11.61
N GLY A 19 14.51 33.34 11.13
CA GLY A 19 15.79 33.39 11.86
C GLY A 19 16.90 33.08 10.88
N ALA A 20 17.58 34.10 10.40
CA ALA A 20 18.76 33.95 9.58
C ALA A 20 19.90 33.33 10.43
N VAL A 21 20.28 32.12 10.11
CA VAL A 21 21.52 31.49 10.59
C VAL A 21 22.36 31.13 9.36
N ALA A 22 23.50 31.77 9.26
CA ALA A 22 24.50 31.47 8.25
C ALA A 22 24.96 30.03 8.38
N ALA A 23 24.60 29.19 7.42
CA ALA A 23 25.03 27.80 7.36
C ALA A 23 26.37 27.69 6.63
N LEU A 24 27.33 27.10 7.27
CA LEU A 24 28.56 26.56 6.66
C LEU A 24 28.16 25.47 5.65
N VAL A 25 28.29 25.78 4.38
CA VAL A 25 28.01 24.87 3.29
C VAL A 25 29.18 23.92 3.12
N GLY A 26 29.01 22.68 3.55
CA GLY A 26 29.86 21.56 3.13
C GLY A 26 29.44 21.06 1.75
N PRO A 27 30.36 20.68 0.86
CA PRO A 27 30.02 20.16 -0.45
C PRO A 27 29.56 18.71 -0.32
N GLY A 28 28.30 18.43 -0.60
CA GLY A 28 27.83 17.03 -0.63
C GLY A 28 26.35 16.78 -0.42
N SER A 29 25.49 17.79 -0.40
CA SER A 29 24.04 17.54 -0.37
C SER A 29 23.52 17.45 -1.80
N SER A 30 23.33 16.22 -2.31
CA SER A 30 22.45 16.02 -3.44
C SER A 30 21.03 16.42 -3.01
N SER A 31 20.67 17.67 -3.27
CA SER A 31 19.30 18.12 -3.18
C SER A 31 18.45 17.24 -4.11
N ALA A 32 17.60 16.43 -3.55
CA ALA A 32 16.50 15.85 -4.32
C ALA A 32 15.71 17.03 -4.92
N GLN A 33 16.01 17.38 -6.16
CA GLN A 33 15.26 18.38 -6.90
C GLN A 33 13.84 17.84 -7.03
N GLY A 34 12.94 18.37 -6.22
CA GLY A 34 11.52 18.10 -6.32
C GLY A 34 11.07 18.41 -7.74
N ALA A 35 10.47 17.44 -8.42
CA ALA A 35 9.90 17.64 -9.74
C ALA A 35 8.94 18.85 -9.72
N ALA A 36 8.94 19.62 -10.80
CA ALA A 36 8.05 20.77 -10.94
C ALA A 36 6.60 20.38 -10.63
N PRO A 37 5.82 21.27 -9.96
CA PRO A 37 4.46 20.95 -9.51
C PRO A 37 3.54 20.34 -10.58
N ALA A 38 3.69 20.77 -11.84
CA ALA A 38 2.93 20.25 -12.97
C ALA A 38 3.15 18.76 -13.25
N LYS A 39 4.32 18.21 -12.84
CA LYS A 39 4.68 16.81 -13.02
C LYS A 39 4.49 15.96 -11.77
N ARG A 40 4.01 16.56 -10.68
CA ARG A 40 3.87 15.86 -9.38
C ARG A 40 3.00 14.60 -9.45
N PHE A 41 1.99 14.59 -10.29
CA PHE A 41 1.02 13.51 -10.43
C PHE A 41 1.23 12.66 -11.69
N GLU A 42 2.28 12.96 -12.47
CA GLU A 42 2.71 12.05 -13.52
C GLU A 42 3.24 10.76 -12.87
N GLN A 43 2.95 9.65 -13.51
CA GLN A 43 3.39 8.35 -13.03
C GLN A 43 4.92 8.32 -12.98
N VAL A 44 5.46 8.17 -11.79
CA VAL A 44 6.91 8.30 -11.56
C VAL A 44 7.65 7.04 -12.03
N ASN A 45 7.07 5.87 -11.86
CA ASN A 45 7.63 4.59 -12.30
C ASN A 45 6.55 3.51 -12.36
N GLY A 46 6.72 2.62 -13.31
CA GLY A 46 5.94 1.39 -13.40
C GLY A 46 4.53 1.63 -13.90
N GLU A 47 4.26 1.08 -15.04
CA GLU A 47 2.89 0.95 -15.54
C GLU A 47 2.16 -0.06 -14.67
N PHE A 48 0.87 0.17 -14.46
CA PHE A 48 -0.04 -0.90 -14.05
C PHE A 48 -0.01 -1.97 -15.16
N GLY A 49 -0.26 -3.19 -14.77
CA GLY A 49 -0.30 -4.26 -15.73
C GLY A 49 0.84 -5.26 -15.55
N TRP A 50 1.14 -5.57 -14.28
CA TRP A 50 1.96 -6.74 -13.99
C TRP A 50 1.31 -7.96 -14.63
N LYS A 51 2.11 -8.87 -15.16
CA LYS A 51 1.60 -10.06 -15.84
C LYS A 51 0.85 -10.95 -14.85
N PRO A 52 -0.45 -11.25 -15.07
CA PRO A 52 -1.16 -12.20 -14.23
C PRO A 52 -0.66 -13.63 -14.54
N HIS A 53 -0.51 -14.43 -13.50
CA HIS A 53 -0.23 -15.86 -13.62
C HIS A 53 -1.31 -16.66 -12.92
N LYS A 54 -1.57 -17.85 -13.44
CA LYS A 54 -2.54 -18.76 -12.82
C LYS A 54 -1.99 -19.25 -11.50
N LEU A 55 -2.79 -19.09 -10.45
CA LEU A 55 -2.54 -19.63 -9.12
C LEU A 55 -3.56 -20.73 -8.81
N ASP A 56 -3.16 -21.68 -7.96
CA ASP A 56 -4.10 -22.67 -7.42
C ASP A 56 -4.94 -22.02 -6.31
N PRO A 57 -6.28 -22.01 -6.43
CA PRO A 57 -7.15 -21.41 -5.41
C PRO A 57 -6.98 -22.04 -4.01
N LYS A 58 -6.66 -23.35 -3.93
CA LYS A 58 -6.45 -24.02 -2.65
C LYS A 58 -5.16 -23.55 -1.98
N GLU A 59 -4.11 -23.37 -2.76
CA GLU A 59 -2.85 -22.81 -2.28
C GLU A 59 -3.04 -21.37 -1.83
N CYS A 60 -3.74 -20.55 -2.61
CA CYS A 60 -4.09 -19.16 -2.23
C CYS A 60 -4.87 -19.13 -0.91
N ALA A 61 -5.87 -19.98 -0.74
CA ALA A 61 -6.66 -20.05 0.49
C ALA A 61 -5.81 -20.39 1.71
N LYS A 62 -4.88 -21.36 1.56
CA LYS A 62 -3.94 -21.74 2.62
C LYS A 62 -3.02 -20.58 2.99
N VAL A 63 -2.41 -19.93 1.99
CA VAL A 63 -1.51 -18.79 2.21
C VAL A 63 -2.25 -17.58 2.79
N ALA A 64 -3.50 -17.35 2.39
CA ALA A 64 -4.33 -16.30 2.96
C ALA A 64 -4.61 -16.53 4.46
N TYR A 65 -4.91 -17.78 4.83
CA TYR A 65 -5.10 -18.17 6.23
C TYR A 65 -3.83 -18.01 7.06
N GLU A 66 -2.69 -18.51 6.58
CA GLU A 66 -1.39 -18.35 7.23
C GLU A 66 -1.01 -16.86 7.36
N GLY A 67 -1.20 -16.09 6.31
CA GLY A 67 -0.94 -14.65 6.28
C GLY A 67 -1.83 -13.85 7.23
N TYR A 68 -3.07 -14.29 7.45
CA TYR A 68 -3.96 -13.67 8.43
C TYR A 68 -3.37 -13.68 9.85
N TRP A 69 -2.75 -14.79 10.23
CA TRP A 69 -2.16 -14.96 11.56
C TRP A 69 -0.72 -14.46 11.66
N TYR A 70 -0.06 -14.25 10.52
CA TYR A 70 1.33 -13.82 10.50
C TYR A 70 1.51 -12.46 11.20
N LYS A 71 2.24 -12.45 12.30
CA LYS A 71 2.50 -11.25 13.12
C LYS A 71 1.26 -10.41 13.48
N GLY A 72 0.06 -10.96 13.35
CA GLY A 72 -1.18 -10.23 13.58
C GLY A 72 -1.57 -9.23 12.48
N TYR A 73 -1.00 -9.35 11.29
CA TYR A 73 -1.27 -8.44 10.15
C TYR A 73 -2.68 -8.57 9.58
N ALA A 74 -3.37 -9.68 9.86
CA ALA A 74 -4.78 -9.90 9.61
C ALA A 74 -5.22 -9.90 8.14
N CYS A 75 -6.50 -9.54 7.91
CA CYS A 75 -7.24 -9.86 6.68
C CYS A 75 -6.69 -9.22 5.41
N GLY A 76 -6.32 -7.94 5.46
CA GLY A 76 -5.79 -7.24 4.28
C GLY A 76 -4.47 -7.82 3.80
N TYR A 77 -3.57 -8.05 4.74
CA TYR A 77 -2.29 -8.68 4.45
C TYR A 77 -2.46 -10.09 3.91
N GLY A 78 -3.23 -10.96 4.58
CA GLY A 78 -3.43 -12.34 4.15
C GLY A 78 -4.03 -12.44 2.74
N ALA A 79 -5.06 -11.66 2.46
CA ALA A 79 -5.70 -11.66 1.15
C ALA A 79 -4.76 -11.13 0.03
N PHE A 80 -4.03 -10.07 0.29
CA PHE A 80 -3.09 -9.53 -0.69
C PHE A 80 -1.89 -10.44 -0.91
N TYR A 81 -1.30 -10.96 0.18
CA TYR A 81 -0.12 -11.82 0.11
C TYR A 81 -0.43 -13.14 -0.58
N SER A 82 -1.62 -13.70 -0.41
CA SER A 82 -2.03 -14.93 -1.09
C SER A 82 -2.06 -14.82 -2.61
N ILE A 83 -2.05 -13.62 -3.15
CA ILE A 83 -1.98 -13.35 -4.59
C ILE A 83 -0.58 -12.86 -4.95
N ILE A 84 -0.20 -11.70 -4.47
CA ILE A 84 1.04 -11.02 -4.89
C ILE A 84 2.28 -11.64 -4.24
N GLY A 85 2.21 -11.97 -2.94
CA GLY A 85 3.31 -12.63 -2.24
C GLY A 85 3.60 -14.00 -2.82
N LEU A 86 2.56 -14.80 -3.07
CA LEU A 86 2.71 -16.12 -3.68
C LEU A 86 3.29 -16.05 -5.11
N LEU A 87 2.94 -15.03 -5.89
CA LEU A 87 3.60 -14.76 -7.17
C LEU A 87 5.06 -14.37 -6.96
N GLY A 88 5.35 -13.59 -5.93
CA GLY A 88 6.72 -13.23 -5.56
C GLY A 88 7.58 -14.43 -5.19
N GLU A 89 7.02 -15.39 -4.46
CA GLU A 89 7.69 -16.66 -4.13
C GLU A 89 7.99 -17.51 -5.37
N LYS A 90 7.05 -17.53 -6.33
CA LYS A 90 7.16 -18.36 -7.54
C LYS A 90 7.97 -17.73 -8.67
N TYR A 91 7.87 -16.42 -8.85
CA TYR A 91 8.39 -15.73 -10.04
C TYR A 91 9.38 -14.60 -9.71
N GLY A 92 9.53 -14.22 -8.44
CA GLY A 92 10.41 -13.13 -8.04
C GLY A 92 9.88 -11.74 -8.39
N ALA A 93 10.76 -10.89 -8.92
CA ALA A 93 10.37 -9.53 -9.29
C ALA A 93 9.38 -9.52 -10.50
N PRO A 94 8.44 -8.55 -10.53
CA PRO A 94 8.28 -7.41 -9.62
C PRO A 94 7.46 -7.73 -8.35
N TYR A 95 6.88 -8.91 -8.25
CA TYR A 95 5.87 -9.26 -7.25
C TYR A 95 6.43 -9.25 -5.80
N ASN A 96 7.70 -9.57 -5.61
CA ASN A 96 8.36 -9.58 -4.30
C ASN A 96 8.92 -8.20 -3.87
N GLN A 97 8.72 -7.16 -4.66
CA GLN A 97 9.24 -5.82 -4.37
C GLN A 97 8.21 -4.91 -3.67
N PHE A 98 7.04 -5.45 -3.35
CA PHE A 98 6.00 -4.71 -2.68
C PHE A 98 6.22 -4.69 -1.15
N PRO A 99 6.02 -3.55 -0.48
CA PRO A 99 6.10 -3.46 0.98
C PRO A 99 4.86 -4.05 1.64
N PHE A 100 4.76 -5.38 1.70
CA PHE A 100 3.56 -6.11 2.13
C PHE A 100 3.04 -5.70 3.50
N SER A 101 3.93 -5.33 4.43
CA SER A 101 3.54 -4.93 5.78
C SER A 101 2.62 -3.71 5.82
N MET A 102 2.60 -2.88 4.77
CA MET A 102 1.67 -1.75 4.71
C MET A 102 0.19 -2.18 4.71
N LEU A 103 -0.08 -3.43 4.30
CA LEU A 103 -1.44 -3.97 4.27
C LEU A 103 -1.99 -4.27 5.69
N GLU A 104 -1.15 -4.25 6.73
CA GLU A 104 -1.58 -4.31 8.12
C GLU A 104 -2.55 -3.16 8.46
N ALA A 105 -2.37 -1.99 7.86
CA ALA A 105 -3.26 -0.85 8.06
C ALA A 105 -4.74 -1.15 7.74
N ASN A 106 -5.01 -2.23 6.98
CA ASN A 106 -6.37 -2.68 6.65
C ASN A 106 -6.98 -3.64 7.68
N LYS A 107 -6.26 -3.98 8.75
CA LYS A 107 -6.77 -4.79 9.84
C LYS A 107 -8.05 -4.19 10.43
N GLY A 108 -9.07 -5.05 10.68
CA GLY A 108 -10.31 -4.64 11.32
C GLY A 108 -11.07 -3.51 10.60
N GLY A 109 -10.90 -3.40 9.28
CA GLY A 109 -11.52 -2.33 8.49
C GLY A 109 -10.86 -0.98 8.75
N ILE A 110 -9.60 -0.85 8.35
CA ILE A 110 -8.69 0.28 8.51
C ILE A 110 -8.44 0.59 9.99
N SER A 111 -7.39 -0.04 10.52
CA SER A 111 -6.93 0.16 11.91
C SER A 111 -8.07 0.00 12.94
N ASP A 112 -8.87 -1.07 12.78
CA ASP A 112 -9.98 -1.46 13.66
C ASP A 112 -11.18 -0.49 13.67
N TRP A 113 -11.31 0.39 12.68
CA TRP A 113 -12.46 1.31 12.57
C TRP A 113 -13.73 0.67 11.98
N GLY A 114 -13.66 -0.53 11.44
CA GLY A 114 -14.83 -1.23 10.88
C GLY A 114 -15.43 -0.60 9.62
N THR A 115 -14.62 0.13 8.83
CA THR A 115 -15.12 0.89 7.67
C THR A 115 -15.26 0.05 6.42
N ILE A 116 -14.25 -0.76 6.09
CA ILE A 116 -14.23 -1.64 4.91
C ILE A 116 -13.56 -2.97 5.27
N CYS A 117 -14.06 -4.07 4.73
CA CYS A 117 -13.42 -5.36 4.96
C CYS A 117 -11.99 -5.38 4.39
N GLY A 118 -11.00 -5.63 5.26
CA GLY A 118 -9.61 -5.67 4.83
C GLY A 118 -9.32 -6.77 3.80
N ALA A 119 -10.00 -7.91 3.86
CA ALA A 119 -9.82 -8.97 2.87
C ALA A 119 -10.28 -8.51 1.47
N LEU A 120 -11.45 -7.86 1.39
CA LEU A 120 -11.95 -7.29 0.13
C LEU A 120 -11.01 -6.20 -0.40
N TYR A 121 -10.52 -5.35 0.48
CA TYR A 121 -9.54 -4.32 0.10
C TYR A 121 -8.23 -4.95 -0.40
N GLY A 122 -7.69 -5.95 0.30
CA GLY A 122 -6.46 -6.65 -0.10
C GLY A 122 -6.58 -7.30 -1.48
N ALA A 123 -7.69 -7.99 -1.75
CA ALA A 123 -7.95 -8.57 -3.06
C ALA A 123 -8.10 -7.50 -4.15
N ALA A 124 -8.86 -6.44 -3.89
CA ALA A 124 -9.04 -5.34 -4.84
C ALA A 124 -7.71 -4.60 -5.12
N ALA A 125 -6.87 -4.42 -4.12
CA ALA A 125 -5.53 -3.85 -4.27
C ALA A 125 -4.63 -4.74 -5.14
N ALA A 126 -4.67 -6.07 -4.96
CA ALA A 126 -3.95 -7.00 -5.80
C ALA A 126 -4.41 -6.92 -7.27
N TYR A 127 -5.71 -6.85 -7.52
CA TYR A 127 -6.24 -6.66 -8.88
C TYR A 127 -5.75 -5.37 -9.54
N ALA A 128 -5.56 -4.31 -8.74
CA ALA A 128 -5.09 -3.03 -9.27
C ALA A 128 -3.65 -3.08 -9.81
N LEU A 129 -2.85 -4.05 -9.42
CA LEU A 129 -1.51 -4.25 -9.96
C LEU A 129 -1.52 -4.90 -11.35
N PHE A 130 -2.56 -5.65 -11.68
CA PHE A 130 -2.66 -6.36 -12.96
C PHE A 130 -3.48 -5.60 -13.99
N TRP A 131 -4.56 -4.95 -13.57
CA TRP A 131 -5.57 -4.38 -14.47
C TRP A 131 -5.87 -2.92 -14.16
N GLY A 132 -6.08 -2.16 -15.22
CA GLY A 132 -6.57 -0.80 -15.15
C GLY A 132 -7.99 -0.71 -14.56
N ARG A 133 -8.44 0.52 -14.29
CA ARG A 133 -9.74 0.76 -13.66
C ARG A 133 -10.92 0.11 -14.42
N LYS A 134 -10.89 0.19 -15.76
CA LYS A 134 -11.98 -0.30 -16.61
C LYS A 134 -12.16 -1.81 -16.48
N GLU A 135 -11.06 -2.54 -16.52
CA GLU A 135 -11.03 -4.01 -16.49
C GLU A 135 -11.30 -4.56 -15.09
N ARG A 136 -10.70 -3.96 -14.06
CA ARG A 136 -10.84 -4.46 -12.68
C ARG A 136 -12.18 -4.14 -12.03
N THR A 137 -12.89 -3.07 -12.44
CA THR A 137 -14.14 -2.67 -11.78
C THR A 137 -15.20 -3.77 -11.80
N PRO A 138 -15.47 -4.47 -12.90
CA PRO A 138 -16.37 -5.62 -12.88
C PRO A 138 -15.93 -6.73 -11.92
N MET A 139 -14.62 -7.02 -11.86
CA MET A 139 -14.07 -8.07 -10.99
C MET A 139 -14.24 -7.70 -9.51
N VAL A 140 -14.00 -6.44 -9.16
CA VAL A 140 -14.22 -5.95 -7.79
C VAL A 140 -15.70 -5.97 -7.43
N ASN A 141 -16.59 -5.62 -8.35
CA ASN A 141 -18.03 -5.70 -8.13
C ASN A 141 -18.48 -7.14 -7.82
N GLU A 142 -17.94 -8.13 -8.52
CA GLU A 142 -18.22 -9.55 -8.19
C GLU A 142 -17.67 -9.94 -6.81
N LEU A 143 -16.51 -9.43 -6.43
CA LEU A 143 -15.94 -9.69 -5.12
C LEU A 143 -16.82 -9.16 -3.96
N TYR A 144 -17.61 -8.11 -4.21
CA TYR A 144 -18.51 -7.49 -3.22
C TYR A 144 -19.94 -8.02 -3.23
N ARG A 145 -20.29 -8.91 -4.15
CA ARG A 145 -21.60 -9.59 -4.19
C ARG A 145 -21.66 -10.79 -3.28
#